data_2947c250998fd8dea02e1e5b46b5e5e3
#
_entry.id   2947c250998fd8dea02e1e5b46b5e5e3
#
_cell.length_a   1.000
_cell.length_b   1.000
_cell.length_c   1.000
_cell.angle_alpha   90.00
_cell.angle_beta   90.00
_cell.angle_gamma   90.00
#
_symmetry.space_group_name_H-M   'P 1'
#
loop_
_entity.id
_entity.type
_entity.pdbx_description
1 polymer ?
#
loop_
_entity_poly.entity_id
_entity_poly.type
_entity_poly.pdbx_seq_one_letter_code
_entity_poly.pdbx_strand_id
1 'polypeptide(L)'
;NGKEITVMNDAEPVPGDYIVLTLDSDLQKVAEKSLEDTIQNIRASSGVKAKDGADCDAGSVAVIDVKTGDLLAGASYPTYDMSKFNEDYETLINNDAKPMWNRLVSGLYSPGSTFKPLTAIAALETGNLNVNEIIEDEGIYKFYADYQPTCWIWGEYKLTHGKQNVSAALENSCNYFFYETADRMGIDNLNKYAKYFGLGTKTGIELPGEAKSIFLAE
;
A
#
# COMPACT_ATOMS: atom_id res chain seq x y z
N ASN A 1 18.62 42.30 47.06
CA ASN A 1 18.10 43.45 46.28
C ASN A 1 17.95 43.00 44.82
N GLY A 2 16.78 42.43 44.46
CA GLY A 2 16.46 42.03 43.10
C GLY A 2 16.18 43.29 42.24
N LYS A 3 17.20 43.96 41.77
CA LYS A 3 17.07 44.92 40.68
C LYS A 3 17.35 44.22 39.37
N GLU A 4 16.35 44.27 38.49
CA GLU A 4 16.46 43.92 37.09
C GLU A 4 17.61 44.71 36.47
N ILE A 5 18.62 44.01 35.94
CA ILE A 5 19.84 44.69 35.52
C ILE A 5 19.81 45.05 34.02
N THR A 6 19.14 44.33 33.20
CA THR A 6 18.87 44.72 31.79
C THR A 6 17.95 43.65 31.16
N VAL A 7 16.89 44.03 30.49
CA VAL A 7 16.16 43.19 29.53
C VAL A 7 16.89 43.35 28.20
N MET A 8 17.71 42.39 27.85
CA MET A 8 18.28 42.30 26.48
C MET A 8 17.24 41.62 25.60
N ASN A 9 16.67 42.35 24.67
CA ASN A 9 15.75 41.92 23.63
C ASN A 9 14.48 41.23 24.13
N ASP A 10 13.55 42.02 24.64
CA ASP A 10 12.15 41.61 24.71
C ASP A 10 11.53 41.78 23.29
N ALA A 11 11.82 40.85 22.41
CA ALA A 11 11.04 40.75 21.17
C ALA A 11 9.69 40.18 21.56
N GLU A 12 8.63 40.96 21.41
CA GLU A 12 7.27 40.42 21.59
C GLU A 12 7.08 39.17 20.73
N PRO A 13 6.49 38.09 21.28
CA PRO A 13 6.27 36.87 20.52
C PRO A 13 5.32 37.17 19.35
N VAL A 14 5.78 36.86 18.13
CA VAL A 14 4.95 36.95 16.93
C VAL A 14 4.17 35.66 16.83
N PRO A 15 2.82 35.72 16.71
CA PRO A 15 2.04 34.49 16.44
C PRO A 15 2.55 33.77 15.17
N GLY A 16 2.67 32.48 15.24
CA GLY A 16 2.98 31.67 14.05
C GLY A 16 1.78 31.61 13.10
N ASP A 17 2.04 31.07 11.91
CA ASP A 17 1.01 30.84 10.90
C ASP A 17 0.10 29.65 11.28
N TYR A 18 -1.11 29.63 10.70
CA TYR A 18 -2.02 28.50 10.82
C TYR A 18 -1.69 27.47 9.74
N ILE A 19 -1.67 26.20 10.14
CA ILE A 19 -1.59 25.07 9.20
C ILE A 19 -2.97 24.43 9.13
N VAL A 20 -3.55 24.40 7.93
CA VAL A 20 -4.82 23.71 7.66
C VAL A 20 -4.50 22.41 6.94
N LEU A 21 -4.92 21.29 7.52
CA LEU A 21 -4.72 19.97 6.95
C LEU A 21 -5.95 19.54 6.15
N THR A 22 -5.76 18.65 5.20
CA THR A 22 -6.84 18.00 4.43
C THR A 22 -7.54 16.89 5.21
N LEU A 23 -7.01 16.52 6.38
CA LEU A 23 -7.51 15.41 7.19
C LEU A 23 -8.91 15.71 7.77
N ASP A 24 -9.81 14.73 7.59
CA ASP A 24 -11.09 14.67 8.31
C ASP A 24 -10.88 13.92 9.63
N SER A 25 -11.12 14.59 10.75
CA SER A 25 -10.82 14.04 12.08
C SER A 25 -11.68 12.83 12.46
N ASP A 26 -12.90 12.74 11.95
CA ASP A 26 -13.79 11.62 12.26
C ASP A 26 -13.44 10.41 11.37
N LEU A 27 -13.13 10.65 10.09
CA LEU A 27 -12.62 9.62 9.20
C LEU A 27 -11.27 9.06 9.68
N GLN A 28 -10.39 9.94 10.20
CA GLN A 28 -9.12 9.53 10.80
C GLN A 28 -9.30 8.54 11.95
N LYS A 29 -10.20 8.84 12.91
CA LYS A 29 -10.51 7.94 14.03
C LYS A 29 -11.05 6.59 13.56
N VAL A 30 -11.92 6.62 12.55
CA VAL A 30 -12.48 5.39 11.95
C VAL A 30 -11.37 4.56 11.28
N ALA A 31 -10.47 5.20 10.53
CA ALA A 31 -9.37 4.53 9.86
C ALA A 31 -8.41 3.87 10.87
N GLU A 32 -8.02 4.58 11.91
CA GLU A 32 -7.15 4.04 12.98
C GLU A 32 -7.80 2.86 13.68
N LYS A 33 -9.05 3.00 14.11
CA LYS A 33 -9.77 1.94 14.82
C LYS A 33 -10.00 0.73 13.94
N SER A 34 -10.41 0.92 12.68
CA SER A 34 -10.63 -0.18 11.75
C SER A 34 -9.34 -0.95 11.44
N LEU A 35 -8.22 -0.24 11.30
CA LEU A 35 -6.92 -0.86 11.05
C LEU A 35 -6.52 -1.75 12.24
N GLU A 36 -6.59 -1.21 13.45
CA GLU A 36 -6.27 -1.96 14.67
C GLU A 36 -7.17 -3.19 14.83
N ASP A 37 -8.49 -3.00 14.75
CA ASP A 37 -9.45 -4.10 14.91
C ASP A 37 -9.25 -5.19 13.84
N THR A 38 -8.96 -4.80 12.61
CA THR A 38 -8.73 -5.76 11.52
C THR A 38 -7.49 -6.60 11.80
N ILE A 39 -6.37 -5.98 12.19
CA ILE A 39 -5.14 -6.71 12.51
C ILE A 39 -5.36 -7.65 13.70
N GLN A 40 -6.02 -7.18 14.76
CA GLN A 40 -6.32 -8.00 15.93
C GLN A 40 -7.23 -9.19 15.60
N ASN A 41 -8.27 -8.97 14.77
CA ASN A 41 -9.19 -10.01 14.34
C ASN A 41 -8.51 -11.06 13.46
N ILE A 42 -7.62 -10.65 12.54
CA ILE A 42 -6.83 -11.58 11.71
C ILE A 42 -5.96 -12.46 12.61
N ARG A 43 -5.25 -11.87 13.56
CA ARG A 43 -4.41 -12.61 14.51
C ARG A 43 -5.23 -13.58 15.37
N ALA A 44 -6.39 -13.15 15.86
CA ALA A 44 -7.27 -13.97 16.68
C ALA A 44 -7.89 -15.14 15.90
N SER A 45 -8.19 -14.95 14.63
CA SER A 45 -8.79 -15.99 13.76
C SER A 45 -7.78 -16.98 13.19
N SER A 46 -6.47 -16.70 13.27
CA SER A 46 -5.39 -17.53 12.74
C SER A 46 -5.18 -18.88 13.49
N GLY A 47 -5.88 -19.09 14.60
CA GLY A 47 -5.75 -20.29 15.43
C GLY A 47 -6.20 -21.61 14.81
N VAL A 48 -6.81 -21.62 13.62
CA VAL A 48 -7.30 -22.85 12.96
C VAL A 48 -6.33 -23.34 11.88
N LYS A 49 -5.57 -22.44 11.27
CA LYS A 49 -4.47 -22.77 10.36
C LYS A 49 -3.30 -21.82 10.66
N ALA A 50 -2.37 -22.30 11.44
CA ALA A 50 -1.26 -21.55 12.04
C ALA A 50 -0.33 -20.78 11.05
N LYS A 51 -0.69 -20.68 9.76
CA LYS A 51 0.07 -19.94 8.74
C LYS A 51 -0.68 -18.74 8.16
N ASP A 52 -1.97 -18.60 8.40
CA ASP A 52 -2.77 -17.59 7.72
C ASP A 52 -3.09 -16.42 8.67
N GLY A 53 -2.14 -15.50 8.83
CA GLY A 53 -2.33 -14.23 9.53
C GLY A 53 -1.86 -14.17 10.98
N ALA A 54 -1.24 -15.21 11.54
CA ALA A 54 -0.69 -15.18 12.90
C ALA A 54 0.44 -14.14 13.06
N ASP A 55 1.11 -13.82 11.98
CA ASP A 55 2.16 -12.81 11.83
C ASP A 55 1.64 -11.44 11.36
N CYS A 56 0.32 -11.27 11.26
CA CYS A 56 -0.28 -9.98 10.94
C CYS A 56 -0.19 -9.05 12.15
N ASP A 57 0.88 -8.28 12.25
CA ASP A 57 1.18 -7.43 13.41
C ASP A 57 1.26 -5.93 13.07
N ALA A 58 1.20 -5.59 11.80
CA ALA A 58 1.36 -4.22 11.33
C ALA A 58 0.57 -3.94 10.05
N GLY A 59 0.29 -2.67 9.80
CA GLY A 59 -0.39 -2.24 8.59
C GLY A 59 -0.50 -0.72 8.46
N SER A 60 -1.06 -0.27 7.35
CA SER A 60 -1.39 1.13 7.12
C SER A 60 -2.65 1.29 6.29
N VAL A 61 -3.30 2.44 6.44
CA VAL A 61 -4.47 2.85 5.65
C VAL A 61 -4.23 4.25 5.12
N ALA A 62 -4.54 4.47 3.85
CA ALA A 62 -4.65 5.79 3.24
C ALA A 62 -6.05 5.96 2.65
N VAL A 63 -6.72 7.06 2.96
CA VAL A 63 -8.00 7.45 2.37
C VAL A 63 -7.79 8.75 1.60
N ILE A 64 -7.98 8.69 0.30
CA ILE A 64 -7.65 9.77 -0.63
C ILE A 64 -8.91 10.19 -1.38
N ASP A 65 -9.17 11.50 -1.47
CA ASP A 65 -10.19 12.04 -2.36
C ASP A 65 -9.71 11.87 -3.81
N VAL A 66 -10.43 11.08 -4.60
CA VAL A 66 -10.06 10.78 -5.99
C VAL A 66 -10.19 11.99 -6.94
N LYS A 67 -10.87 13.06 -6.52
CA LYS A 67 -11.05 14.28 -7.32
C LYS A 67 -9.93 15.28 -7.12
N THR A 68 -9.44 15.41 -5.88
CA THR A 68 -8.45 16.42 -5.50
C THR A 68 -7.06 15.82 -5.27
N GLY A 69 -6.99 14.55 -4.92
CA GLY A 69 -5.76 13.88 -4.49
C GLY A 69 -5.45 14.10 -3.01
N ASP A 70 -6.31 14.79 -2.27
CA ASP A 70 -6.10 15.09 -0.85
C ASP A 70 -6.14 13.82 0.00
N LEU A 71 -5.21 13.71 0.94
CA LEU A 71 -5.26 12.69 1.98
C LEU A 71 -6.29 13.10 3.03
N LEU A 72 -7.39 12.37 3.11
CA LEU A 72 -8.47 12.61 4.08
C LEU A 72 -8.26 11.89 5.40
N ALA A 73 -7.61 10.73 5.39
CA ALA A 73 -7.17 10.01 6.58
C ALA A 73 -5.95 9.15 6.27
N GLY A 74 -5.07 9.02 7.27
CA GLY A 74 -3.87 8.19 7.16
C GLY A 74 -3.52 7.52 8.48
N ALA A 75 -3.51 6.18 8.52
CA ALA A 75 -3.22 5.43 9.73
C ALA A 75 -2.03 4.48 9.53
N SER A 76 -1.28 4.29 10.61
CA SER A 76 -0.17 3.33 10.70
C SER A 76 -0.31 2.56 12.01
N TYR A 77 -0.22 1.23 11.94
CA TYR A 77 -0.29 0.36 13.12
C TYR A 77 0.93 -0.56 13.16
N PRO A 78 1.51 -0.85 14.34
CA PRO A 78 1.17 -0.29 15.63
C PRO A 78 1.47 1.21 15.72
N THR A 79 0.83 1.87 16.63
CA THR A 79 0.98 3.30 16.91
C THR A 79 1.33 3.54 18.37
N TYR A 80 1.38 4.79 18.81
CA TYR A 80 1.69 5.18 20.17
C TYR A 80 0.87 6.40 20.60
N ASP A 81 0.77 6.62 21.92
CA ASP A 81 0.09 7.78 22.48
C ASP A 81 1.03 9.00 22.49
N MET A 82 0.72 9.97 21.66
CA MET A 82 1.49 11.22 21.56
C MET A 82 1.55 11.99 22.89
N SER A 83 0.53 11.86 23.76
CA SER A 83 0.52 12.55 25.05
C SER A 83 1.56 12.01 26.02
N LYS A 84 1.99 10.77 25.81
CA LYS A 84 2.99 10.05 26.62
C LYS A 84 4.35 9.92 25.93
N PHE A 85 4.52 10.55 24.78
CA PHE A 85 5.71 10.37 23.94
C PHE A 85 7.03 10.55 24.71
N ASN A 86 7.13 11.61 25.55
CA ASN A 86 8.36 11.86 26.30
C ASN A 86 8.60 10.81 27.39
N GLU A 87 7.53 10.29 28.02
CA GLU A 87 7.62 9.27 29.06
C GLU A 87 7.97 7.91 28.50
N ASP A 88 7.41 7.58 27.33
CA ASP A 88 7.53 6.27 26.68
C ASP A 88 8.67 6.18 25.67
N TYR A 89 9.41 7.27 25.42
CA TYR A 89 10.37 7.36 24.33
C TYR A 89 11.35 6.20 24.25
N GLU A 90 11.99 5.85 25.37
CA GLU A 90 12.97 4.74 25.44
C GLU A 90 12.32 3.38 25.13
N THR A 91 11.07 3.18 25.53
CA THR A 91 10.31 1.97 25.24
C THR A 91 9.93 1.94 23.75
N LEU A 92 9.51 3.07 23.18
CA LEU A 92 9.10 3.17 21.79
C LEU A 92 10.26 2.92 20.82
N ILE A 93 11.44 3.50 21.10
CA ILE A 93 12.60 3.38 20.22
C ILE A 93 13.20 1.96 20.22
N ASN A 94 13.07 1.24 21.33
CA ASN A 94 13.56 -0.13 21.49
C ASN A 94 12.50 -1.20 21.19
N ASN A 95 11.31 -0.80 20.76
CA ASN A 95 10.22 -1.72 20.45
C ASN A 95 10.41 -2.38 19.08
N ASP A 96 10.52 -3.70 19.04
CA ASP A 96 10.69 -4.47 17.79
C ASP A 96 9.54 -4.27 16.78
N ALA A 97 8.34 -3.97 17.27
CA ALA A 97 7.19 -3.66 16.43
C ALA A 97 7.26 -2.27 15.76
N LYS A 98 8.27 -1.45 16.12
CA LYS A 98 8.57 -0.14 15.52
C LYS A 98 7.34 0.78 15.41
N PRO A 99 6.66 1.12 16.51
CA PRO A 99 5.45 1.94 16.50
C PRO A 99 5.70 3.36 15.97
N MET A 100 6.93 3.87 16.07
CA MET A 100 7.31 5.19 15.55
C MET A 100 7.57 5.21 14.03
N TRP A 101 7.61 4.04 13.39
CA TRP A 101 7.81 3.98 11.94
C TRP A 101 6.47 4.20 11.22
N ASN A 102 6.37 5.31 10.50
CA ASN A 102 5.17 5.64 9.74
C ASN A 102 5.06 4.75 8.48
N ARG A 103 4.32 3.65 8.59
CA ARG A 103 4.12 2.67 7.52
C ARG A 103 3.35 3.22 6.33
N LEU A 104 2.56 4.27 6.55
CA LEU A 104 1.80 4.90 5.47
C LEU A 104 2.71 5.49 4.38
N VAL A 105 3.79 6.17 4.79
CA VAL A 105 4.68 6.87 3.85
C VAL A 105 6.02 6.16 3.64
N SER A 106 6.47 5.41 4.64
CA SER A 106 7.80 4.75 4.59
C SER A 106 7.71 3.26 4.26
N GLY A 107 6.52 2.65 4.30
CA GLY A 107 6.32 1.24 3.99
C GLY A 107 6.41 0.94 2.50
N LEU A 108 7.10 -0.14 2.14
CA LEU A 108 7.15 -0.68 0.79
C LEU A 108 6.51 -2.07 0.79
N TYR A 109 5.41 -2.22 0.09
CA TYR A 109 4.62 -3.44 0.07
C TYR A 109 4.43 -3.95 -1.35
N SER A 110 4.45 -5.26 -1.54
CA SER A 110 4.09 -5.88 -2.82
C SER A 110 2.60 -5.66 -3.07
N PRO A 111 2.22 -5.07 -4.22
CA PRO A 111 0.82 -4.73 -4.49
C PRO A 111 -0.08 -5.97 -4.68
N GLY A 112 0.50 -7.11 -5.02
CA GLY A 112 -0.29 -8.31 -5.32
C GLY A 112 -1.29 -8.08 -6.43
N SER A 113 -2.50 -8.64 -6.29
CA SER A 113 -3.56 -8.55 -7.31
C SER A 113 -4.12 -7.15 -7.54
N THR A 114 -3.84 -6.18 -6.67
CA THR A 114 -4.22 -4.78 -6.89
C THR A 114 -3.43 -4.13 -8.04
N PHE A 115 -2.36 -4.77 -8.51
CA PHE A 115 -1.60 -4.35 -9.68
C PHE A 115 -2.24 -4.78 -11.02
N LYS A 116 -3.15 -5.75 -11.02
CA LYS A 116 -3.79 -6.29 -12.24
C LYS A 116 -4.54 -5.26 -13.08
N PRO A 117 -5.28 -4.29 -12.51
CA PRO A 117 -5.90 -3.22 -13.30
C PRO A 117 -4.90 -2.42 -14.13
N LEU A 118 -3.71 -2.11 -13.57
CA LEU A 118 -2.65 -1.44 -14.31
C LEU A 118 -2.15 -2.29 -15.47
N THR A 119 -1.91 -3.58 -15.23
CA THR A 119 -1.48 -4.52 -16.28
C THR A 119 -2.53 -4.62 -17.39
N ALA A 120 -3.81 -4.68 -17.03
CA ALA A 120 -4.92 -4.71 -17.99
C ALA A 120 -4.94 -3.44 -18.87
N ILE A 121 -4.87 -2.26 -18.25
CA ILE A 121 -4.86 -0.99 -18.96
C ILE A 121 -3.64 -0.92 -19.90
N ALA A 122 -2.46 -1.25 -19.41
CA ALA A 122 -1.25 -1.23 -20.21
C ALA A 122 -1.35 -2.15 -21.44
N ALA A 123 -1.88 -3.36 -21.27
CA ALA A 123 -2.02 -4.30 -22.38
C ALA A 123 -3.07 -3.88 -23.40
N LEU A 124 -4.19 -3.33 -22.95
CA LEU A 124 -5.23 -2.78 -23.83
C LEU A 124 -4.74 -1.59 -24.64
N GLU A 125 -4.08 -0.64 -23.98
CA GLU A 125 -3.56 0.59 -24.61
C GLU A 125 -2.40 0.33 -25.57
N THR A 126 -1.62 -0.71 -25.34
CA THR A 126 -0.51 -1.12 -26.22
C THR A 126 -0.96 -2.07 -27.34
N GLY A 127 -2.24 -2.47 -27.36
CA GLY A 127 -2.78 -3.39 -28.36
C GLY A 127 -2.34 -4.85 -28.21
N ASN A 128 -1.73 -5.20 -27.07
CA ASN A 128 -1.34 -6.57 -26.77
C ASN A 128 -2.49 -7.42 -26.22
N LEU A 129 -3.63 -6.79 -25.95
CA LEU A 129 -4.86 -7.43 -25.51
C LEU A 129 -6.05 -6.72 -26.15
N ASN A 130 -7.08 -7.48 -26.54
CA ASN A 130 -8.37 -6.94 -26.93
C ASN A 130 -9.40 -7.15 -25.80
N VAL A 131 -10.31 -6.19 -25.60
CA VAL A 131 -11.31 -6.25 -24.52
C VAL A 131 -12.18 -7.52 -24.55
N ASN A 132 -12.44 -8.06 -25.73
CA ASN A 132 -13.22 -9.28 -25.94
C ASN A 132 -12.38 -10.54 -26.14
N GLU A 133 -11.06 -10.40 -26.09
CA GLU A 133 -10.16 -11.55 -26.25
C GLU A 133 -10.34 -12.54 -25.11
N ILE A 134 -10.33 -13.80 -25.47
CA ILE A 134 -10.45 -14.90 -24.53
C ILE A 134 -9.09 -15.59 -24.36
N ILE A 135 -8.63 -15.66 -23.11
CA ILE A 135 -7.50 -16.48 -22.69
C ILE A 135 -8.05 -17.59 -21.81
N GLU A 136 -7.64 -18.82 -22.06
CA GLU A 136 -8.05 -20.00 -21.28
C GLU A 136 -7.05 -20.23 -20.14
N ASP A 137 -7.54 -20.19 -18.89
CA ASP A 137 -6.75 -20.53 -17.70
C ASP A 137 -6.56 -22.04 -17.62
N GLU A 138 -5.34 -22.52 -17.87
CA GLU A 138 -4.93 -23.91 -17.76
C GLU A 138 -4.40 -24.29 -16.37
N GLY A 139 -4.45 -23.37 -15.41
CA GLY A 139 -4.00 -23.55 -14.04
C GLY A 139 -2.51 -23.32 -13.83
N ILE A 140 -1.65 -23.81 -14.70
CA ILE A 140 -0.19 -23.67 -14.65
C ILE A 140 0.28 -22.94 -15.89
N TYR A 141 0.95 -21.80 -15.71
CA TYR A 141 1.55 -21.05 -16.80
C TYR A 141 2.92 -21.64 -17.16
N LYS A 142 3.00 -22.34 -18.30
CA LYS A 142 4.13 -23.18 -18.69
C LYS A 142 5.07 -22.56 -19.72
N PHE A 143 4.98 -21.25 -19.93
CA PHE A 143 5.79 -20.57 -20.94
C PHE A 143 7.30 -20.69 -20.67
N TYR A 144 7.69 -20.57 -19.39
CA TYR A 144 9.09 -20.69 -18.98
C TYR A 144 9.40 -22.11 -18.49
N ALA A 145 10.54 -22.66 -18.92
CA ALA A 145 10.95 -24.01 -18.52
C ALA A 145 11.28 -24.12 -17.03
N ASP A 146 11.94 -23.08 -16.50
CA ASP A 146 12.50 -23.11 -15.14
C ASP A 146 11.56 -22.51 -14.08
N TYR A 147 10.50 -21.81 -14.50
CA TYR A 147 9.54 -21.19 -13.60
C TYR A 147 8.13 -21.27 -14.15
N GLN A 148 7.29 -22.06 -13.51
CA GLN A 148 5.91 -22.33 -13.94
C GLN A 148 4.93 -21.86 -12.85
N PRO A 149 4.59 -20.57 -12.79
CA PRO A 149 3.68 -20.07 -11.78
C PRO A 149 2.25 -20.60 -11.98
N THR A 150 1.52 -20.72 -10.88
CA THR A 150 0.16 -21.24 -10.90
C THR A 150 -0.87 -20.16 -10.68
N CYS A 151 -2.06 -20.33 -11.27
CA CYS A 151 -3.22 -19.57 -10.88
C CYS A 151 -3.58 -19.91 -9.43
N TRP A 152 -4.10 -18.95 -8.65
CA TRP A 152 -4.39 -19.17 -7.24
C TRP A 152 -5.39 -20.30 -7.02
N ILE A 153 -6.44 -20.38 -7.85
CA ILE A 153 -7.45 -21.42 -7.75
C ILE A 153 -6.86 -22.83 -8.02
N TRP A 154 -5.86 -22.91 -8.91
CA TRP A 154 -5.13 -24.18 -9.13
C TRP A 154 -4.26 -24.53 -7.93
N GLY A 155 -3.62 -23.53 -7.34
CA GLY A 155 -2.80 -23.71 -6.13
C GLY A 155 -3.59 -24.32 -4.99
N GLU A 156 -4.79 -23.82 -4.74
CA GLU A 156 -5.63 -24.22 -3.62
C GLU A 156 -6.53 -25.42 -3.90
N TYR A 157 -7.19 -25.45 -5.05
CA TYR A 157 -8.28 -26.39 -5.33
C TYR A 157 -8.02 -27.31 -6.52
N LYS A 158 -6.94 -27.12 -7.27
CA LYS A 158 -6.65 -27.84 -8.52
C LYS A 158 -7.73 -27.64 -9.59
N LEU A 159 -8.38 -26.48 -9.54
CA LEU A 159 -9.36 -26.02 -10.52
C LEU A 159 -8.78 -24.92 -11.40
N THR A 160 -9.48 -24.57 -12.48
CA THR A 160 -9.14 -23.42 -13.35
C THR A 160 -10.34 -22.50 -13.48
N HIS A 161 -10.10 -21.23 -13.88
CA HIS A 161 -11.18 -20.32 -14.22
C HIS A 161 -11.74 -20.57 -15.62
N GLY A 162 -11.08 -21.43 -16.44
CA GLY A 162 -11.46 -21.66 -17.82
C GLY A 162 -11.29 -20.42 -18.69
N LYS A 163 -12.23 -20.19 -19.59
CA LYS A 163 -12.18 -19.06 -20.54
C LYS A 163 -12.47 -17.73 -19.88
N GLN A 164 -11.53 -16.82 -19.94
CA GLN A 164 -11.59 -15.50 -19.33
C GLN A 164 -11.36 -14.42 -20.38
N ASN A 165 -12.16 -13.36 -20.39
CA ASN A 165 -11.79 -12.06 -20.94
C ASN A 165 -11.22 -11.17 -19.83
N VAL A 166 -10.78 -9.95 -20.14
CA VAL A 166 -10.14 -9.06 -19.17
C VAL A 166 -11.05 -8.74 -17.97
N SER A 167 -12.38 -8.56 -18.21
CA SER A 167 -13.34 -8.26 -17.16
C SER A 167 -13.50 -9.45 -16.18
N ALA A 168 -13.72 -10.64 -16.72
CA ALA A 168 -13.81 -11.87 -15.92
C ALA A 168 -12.50 -12.19 -15.20
N ALA A 169 -11.37 -11.93 -15.84
CA ALA A 169 -10.05 -12.13 -15.23
C ALA A 169 -9.77 -11.18 -14.06
N LEU A 170 -10.27 -9.95 -14.11
CA LEU A 170 -10.22 -9.00 -12.99
C LEU A 170 -11.18 -9.44 -11.87
N GLU A 171 -12.42 -9.80 -12.21
CA GLU A 171 -13.44 -10.29 -11.27
C GLU A 171 -12.95 -11.51 -10.47
N ASN A 172 -12.38 -12.50 -11.19
CA ASN A 172 -11.88 -13.74 -10.60
C ASN A 172 -10.44 -13.63 -10.09
N SER A 173 -9.80 -12.49 -10.23
CA SER A 173 -8.38 -12.31 -9.92
C SER A 173 -7.49 -13.40 -10.55
N CYS A 174 -7.74 -13.75 -11.82
CA CYS A 174 -7.07 -14.85 -12.51
C CYS A 174 -5.59 -14.55 -12.75
N ASN A 175 -4.70 -15.24 -12.04
CA ASN A 175 -3.26 -15.02 -12.21
C ASN A 175 -2.78 -15.45 -13.60
N TYR A 176 -3.27 -16.59 -14.11
CA TYR A 176 -2.89 -17.13 -15.41
C TYR A 176 -3.09 -16.09 -16.53
N PHE A 177 -4.28 -15.48 -16.58
CA PHE A 177 -4.60 -14.45 -17.55
C PHE A 177 -3.57 -13.30 -17.54
N PHE A 178 -3.20 -12.86 -16.34
CA PHE A 178 -2.27 -11.73 -16.20
C PHE A 178 -0.81 -12.12 -16.41
N TYR A 179 -0.41 -13.38 -16.20
CA TYR A 179 0.91 -13.85 -16.61
C TYR A 179 1.04 -13.80 -18.13
N GLU A 180 0.09 -14.40 -18.84
CA GLU A 180 0.04 -14.40 -20.30
C GLU A 180 0.02 -12.97 -20.87
N THR A 181 -0.86 -12.12 -20.32
CA THR A 181 -1.00 -10.73 -20.76
C THR A 181 0.30 -9.93 -20.55
N ALA A 182 0.93 -10.06 -19.39
CA ALA A 182 2.17 -9.36 -19.07
C ALA A 182 3.34 -9.84 -19.94
N ASP A 183 3.41 -11.13 -20.20
CA ASP A 183 4.45 -11.73 -21.05
C ASP A 183 4.35 -11.24 -22.50
N ARG A 184 3.16 -11.24 -23.09
CA ARG A 184 2.90 -10.69 -24.43
C ARG A 184 3.26 -9.21 -24.53
N MET A 185 2.93 -8.44 -23.52
CA MET A 185 3.15 -7.00 -23.47
C MET A 185 4.63 -6.62 -23.30
N GLY A 186 5.35 -7.43 -22.54
CA GLY A 186 6.75 -7.21 -22.18
C GLY A 186 6.95 -6.18 -21.05
N ILE A 187 8.11 -6.28 -20.41
CA ILE A 187 8.45 -5.50 -19.22
C ILE A 187 8.53 -3.99 -19.51
N ASP A 188 8.99 -3.60 -20.69
CA ASP A 188 9.18 -2.19 -21.04
C ASP A 188 7.85 -1.43 -21.09
N ASN A 189 6.81 -2.05 -21.69
CA ASN A 189 5.48 -1.48 -21.70
C ASN A 189 4.88 -1.43 -20.30
N LEU A 190 5.06 -2.48 -19.50
CA LEU A 190 4.60 -2.51 -18.12
C LEU A 190 5.24 -1.37 -17.31
N ASN A 191 6.56 -1.21 -17.39
CA ASN A 191 7.30 -0.14 -16.74
C ASN A 191 6.86 1.25 -17.20
N LYS A 192 6.61 1.42 -18.49
CA LYS A 192 6.12 2.68 -19.05
C LYS A 192 4.79 3.08 -18.43
N TYR A 193 3.83 2.17 -18.39
CA TYR A 193 2.50 2.46 -17.82
C TYR A 193 2.57 2.61 -16.30
N ALA A 194 3.38 1.83 -15.61
CA ALA A 194 3.60 2.02 -14.19
C ALA A 194 4.09 3.44 -13.86
N LYS A 195 5.01 3.98 -14.66
CA LYS A 195 5.46 5.37 -14.53
C LYS A 195 4.33 6.38 -14.80
N TYR A 196 3.43 6.12 -15.75
CA TYR A 196 2.26 6.98 -15.99
C TYR A 196 1.31 7.02 -14.79
N PHE A 197 1.21 5.93 -14.03
CA PHE A 197 0.47 5.86 -12.76
C PHE A 197 1.26 6.37 -11.56
N GLY A 198 2.43 6.99 -11.76
CA GLY A 198 3.25 7.58 -10.70
C GLY A 198 4.06 6.57 -9.89
N LEU A 199 4.02 5.27 -10.22
CA LEU A 199 4.84 4.28 -9.53
C LEU A 199 6.33 4.52 -9.79
N GLY A 200 7.16 4.31 -8.78
CA GLY A 200 8.60 4.60 -8.86
C GLY A 200 8.96 6.05 -8.56
N THR A 201 7.99 6.91 -8.24
CA THR A 201 8.23 8.32 -7.85
C THR A 201 7.64 8.60 -6.48
N LYS A 202 8.11 9.67 -5.85
CA LYS A 202 7.46 10.19 -4.63
C LYS A 202 6.18 10.91 -5.00
N THR A 203 5.16 10.81 -4.14
CA THR A 203 3.87 11.49 -4.34
C THR A 203 3.95 12.99 -4.07
N GLY A 204 4.94 13.41 -3.28
CA GLY A 204 5.08 14.78 -2.82
C GLY A 204 4.27 15.09 -1.56
N ILE A 205 3.79 14.04 -0.86
CA ILE A 205 3.17 14.24 0.45
C ILE A 205 4.12 14.96 1.41
N GLU A 206 3.62 15.94 2.15
CA GLU A 206 4.42 16.81 3.04
C GLU A 206 4.83 16.10 4.35
N LEU A 207 4.72 14.78 4.41
CA LEU A 207 5.19 13.99 5.54
C LEU A 207 6.64 13.55 5.34
N PRO A 208 7.48 13.60 6.39
CA PRO A 208 8.86 13.16 6.30
C PRO A 208 8.97 11.65 6.10
N GLY A 209 10.03 11.22 5.42
CA GLY A 209 10.35 9.80 5.31
C GLY A 209 9.59 9.05 4.22
N GLU A 210 8.94 9.74 3.28
CA GLU A 210 8.30 9.08 2.14
C GLU A 210 9.32 8.22 1.38
N ALA A 211 9.02 6.92 1.28
CA ALA A 211 9.82 5.97 0.54
C ALA A 211 9.51 6.07 -0.96
N LYS A 212 10.55 5.99 -1.78
CA LYS A 212 10.38 5.82 -3.22
C LYS A 212 10.10 4.34 -3.50
N SER A 213 8.99 4.04 -4.20
CA SER A 213 8.71 2.67 -4.59
C SER A 213 9.84 2.10 -5.47
N ILE A 214 10.22 0.85 -5.21
CA ILE A 214 11.16 0.11 -6.03
C ILE A 214 10.35 -0.51 -7.15
N PHE A 215 10.59 -0.07 -8.38
CA PHE A 215 9.98 -0.67 -9.55
C PHE A 215 10.99 -1.60 -10.24
N LEU A 216 10.47 -2.60 -10.98
CA LEU A 216 11.25 -3.68 -11.58
C LEU A 216 12.51 -3.15 -12.27
N ALA A 217 13.62 -3.86 -12.05
CA ALA A 217 14.93 -3.52 -12.58
C ALA A 217 14.92 -3.42 -14.11
N GLU A 218 15.68 -2.46 -14.60
CA GLU A 218 16.11 -2.40 -16.00
C GLU A 218 16.92 -3.65 -16.35
#